data_8f1c3e5dc2a1f912f1a048504ae363e8
#
_entry.id   8f1c3e5dc2a1f912f1a048504ae363e8
#
_cell.length_a   1.000
_cell.length_b   1.000
_cell.length_c   1.000
_cell.angle_alpha   90.00
_cell.angle_beta   90.00
_cell.angle_gamma   90.00
#
_symmetry.space_group_name_H-M   'P 1'
#
loop_
_entity.id
_entity.type
_entity.pdbx_description
1 polymer ?
#
loop_
_entity_poly.entity_id
_entity_poly.type
_entity_poly.pdbx_seq_one_letter_code
_entity_poly.pdbx_strand_id
1 'polypeptide(L)'
;GELMYKIMTPGPTQVAENVRLARSMECTNPDLDEDFVEFYKETCEKISSLLHTSNETLILSGEGILGLEAAIASMTEPGDKVLVLDNGIYGKGFADFVSMYGGRPELYTRDYQNTLDVKELEAFLADNHDYKYATVVHGDTPSGMLNDVAAICPLLKKYGILTVVDSVSASFGEPLNIDACQIDIMCGGSQKVVSAPPGLTFVVVSSDAKKSMADRKTPIASFYANLTAFAHYYEEKWFPYTMPISDIYGLRAAIDNIAADPAILSRHAKIASASRKAITGAGLNLYLHSGYSNTVTVFEVPEGTTAEAILDGVKKDYNIMLAGSFDVLAGKVIRIGHMGNNATFYNVREVFAALDGTLRRLGVPLKASMEEIFCENMQ
;
A
#
# COMPACT_ATOMS: atom_id res chain seq x y z
N GLY A 1 13.78 -0.02 31.33
CA GLY A 1 13.20 -0.54 30.09
C GLY A 1 13.71 0.26 28.92
N GLU A 2 14.08 -0.40 27.86
CA GLU A 2 14.47 0.29 26.64
C GLU A 2 13.29 1.11 26.12
N LEU A 3 13.56 2.36 25.77
CA LEU A 3 12.57 3.23 25.17
C LEU A 3 12.25 2.75 23.75
N MET A 4 11.00 2.40 23.52
CA MET A 4 10.52 2.07 22.18
C MET A 4 10.23 3.38 21.43
N TYR A 5 10.70 3.47 20.19
CA TYR A 5 10.37 4.60 19.34
C TYR A 5 8.89 4.59 18.95
N LYS A 6 8.29 5.78 18.87
CA LYS A 6 7.00 5.94 18.21
C LYS A 6 7.22 5.81 16.70
N ILE A 7 6.59 4.82 16.10
CA ILE A 7 6.72 4.55 14.66
C ILE A 7 5.70 5.40 13.90
N MET A 8 6.19 6.37 13.14
CA MET A 8 5.36 7.21 12.28
C MET A 8 5.81 7.15 10.82
N THR A 9 6.40 6.02 10.46
CA THR A 9 6.84 5.72 9.10
C THR A 9 5.68 5.24 8.23
N PRO A 10 5.78 5.38 6.90
CA PRO A 10 4.77 4.86 5.97
C PRO A 10 4.94 3.36 5.71
N GLY A 11 4.90 2.57 6.77
CA GLY A 11 5.10 1.14 6.83
C GLY A 11 6.55 0.75 7.12
N PRO A 12 6.75 -0.14 8.10
CA PRO A 12 5.74 -0.62 9.06
C PRO A 12 5.11 0.47 9.92
N THR A 13 3.89 0.20 10.41
CA THR A 13 3.12 1.09 11.27
C THR A 13 3.07 0.58 12.71
N GLN A 14 2.49 1.37 13.61
CA GLN A 14 2.26 0.94 14.99
C GLN A 14 1.25 -0.22 15.02
N VAL A 15 1.51 -1.19 15.89
CA VAL A 15 0.68 -2.39 16.05
C VAL A 15 -0.05 -2.32 17.38
N ALA A 16 -1.38 -2.48 17.37
CA ALA A 16 -2.20 -2.45 18.58
C ALA A 16 -1.93 -3.65 19.48
N GLU A 17 -2.18 -3.49 20.77
CA GLU A 17 -1.98 -4.55 21.77
C GLU A 17 -2.76 -5.81 21.44
N ASN A 18 -4.05 -5.67 21.07
CA ASN A 18 -4.88 -6.83 20.75
C ASN A 18 -4.37 -7.63 19.55
N VAL A 19 -3.70 -6.97 18.61
CA VAL A 19 -3.05 -7.64 17.45
C VAL A 19 -1.82 -8.41 17.93
N ARG A 20 -1.00 -7.81 18.80
CA ARG A 20 0.16 -8.48 19.38
C ARG A 20 -0.24 -9.68 20.23
N LEU A 21 -1.31 -9.54 21.02
CA LEU A 21 -1.85 -10.63 21.84
C LEU A 21 -2.40 -11.77 20.99
N ALA A 22 -3.11 -11.45 19.90
CA ALA A 22 -3.59 -12.48 18.97
C ALA A 22 -2.43 -13.31 18.38
N ARG A 23 -1.30 -12.67 18.08
CA ARG A 23 -0.11 -13.37 17.59
C ARG A 23 0.57 -14.26 18.64
N SER A 24 0.30 -14.03 19.89
CA SER A 24 0.86 -14.85 21.01
C SER A 24 -0.03 -16.01 21.40
N MET A 25 -1.17 -16.19 20.75
CA MET A 25 -2.06 -17.31 21.04
C MET A 25 -1.44 -18.65 20.66
N GLU A 26 -1.90 -19.70 21.32
CA GLU A 26 -1.43 -21.06 21.06
C GLU A 26 -1.67 -21.46 19.60
N CYS A 27 -0.64 -22.02 18.97
CA CYS A 27 -0.69 -22.45 17.59
C CYS A 27 -1.38 -23.81 17.41
N THR A 28 -1.86 -24.04 16.21
CA THR A 28 -2.35 -25.33 15.76
C THR A 28 -1.48 -25.85 14.59
N ASN A 29 -1.84 -26.99 14.02
CA ASN A 29 -1.24 -27.48 12.79
C ASN A 29 -2.19 -27.16 11.62
N PRO A 30 -1.83 -26.21 10.72
CA PRO A 30 -2.73 -25.76 9.67
C PRO A 30 -3.01 -26.81 8.60
N ASP A 31 -2.16 -27.84 8.50
CA ASP A 31 -2.33 -28.92 7.54
C ASP A 31 -3.32 -30.00 8.01
N LEU A 32 -3.60 -30.04 9.31
CA LEU A 32 -4.44 -31.08 9.93
C LEU A 32 -5.69 -30.51 10.61
N ASP A 33 -5.69 -29.24 10.94
CA ASP A 33 -6.78 -28.59 11.63
C ASP A 33 -7.75 -27.90 10.64
N GLU A 34 -8.86 -28.55 10.37
CA GLU A 34 -9.89 -28.03 9.45
C GLU A 34 -10.51 -26.71 9.96
N ASP A 35 -10.53 -26.50 11.27
CA ASP A 35 -11.02 -25.23 11.84
C ASP A 35 -10.11 -24.06 11.45
N PHE A 36 -8.82 -24.31 11.29
CA PHE A 36 -7.91 -23.28 10.78
C PHE A 36 -8.20 -22.94 9.32
N VAL A 37 -8.54 -23.91 8.50
CA VAL A 37 -8.93 -23.65 7.10
C VAL A 37 -10.17 -22.77 7.02
N GLU A 38 -11.16 -23.04 7.89
CA GLU A 38 -12.35 -22.19 8.02
C GLU A 38 -11.98 -20.77 8.48
N PHE A 39 -11.12 -20.67 9.48
CA PHE A 39 -10.64 -19.37 9.98
C PHE A 39 -9.92 -18.55 8.90
N TYR A 40 -9.06 -19.20 8.12
CA TYR A 40 -8.38 -18.58 6.98
C TYR A 40 -9.38 -18.06 5.95
N LYS A 41 -10.31 -18.92 5.53
CA LYS A 41 -11.35 -18.56 4.57
C LYS A 41 -12.21 -17.40 5.05
N GLU A 42 -12.65 -17.45 6.29
CA GLU A 42 -13.44 -16.38 6.92
C GLU A 42 -12.67 -15.07 6.99
N THR A 43 -11.37 -15.11 7.29
CA THR A 43 -10.49 -13.93 7.27
C THR A 43 -10.42 -13.33 5.86
N CYS A 44 -10.23 -14.18 4.84
CA CYS A 44 -10.23 -13.75 3.44
C CYS A 44 -11.57 -13.12 3.03
N GLU A 45 -12.69 -13.69 3.44
CA GLU A 45 -14.03 -13.17 3.14
C GLU A 45 -14.27 -11.81 3.81
N LYS A 46 -13.76 -11.60 5.02
CA LYS A 46 -13.83 -10.31 5.71
C LYS A 46 -13.06 -9.22 4.93
N ILE A 47 -11.89 -9.55 4.42
CA ILE A 47 -11.11 -8.63 3.59
C ILE A 47 -11.89 -8.28 2.32
N SER A 48 -12.42 -9.28 1.62
CA SER A 48 -13.22 -9.06 0.41
C SER A 48 -14.43 -8.15 0.68
N SER A 49 -15.14 -8.40 1.76
CA SER A 49 -16.31 -7.61 2.16
C SER A 49 -15.94 -6.15 2.42
N LEU A 50 -14.85 -5.89 3.15
CA LEU A 50 -14.38 -4.54 3.44
C LEU A 50 -13.92 -3.78 2.19
N LEU A 51 -13.49 -4.50 1.16
CA LEU A 51 -13.05 -3.94 -0.12
C LEU A 51 -14.17 -3.95 -1.18
N HIS A 52 -15.39 -4.22 -0.76
CA HIS A 52 -16.61 -4.17 -1.60
C HIS A 52 -16.50 -5.07 -2.84
N THR A 53 -16.12 -6.33 -2.63
CA THR A 53 -15.99 -7.29 -3.72
C THR A 53 -16.53 -8.66 -3.33
N SER A 54 -17.07 -9.38 -4.32
CA SER A 54 -17.37 -10.80 -4.24
C SER A 54 -16.20 -11.67 -4.69
N ASN A 55 -15.11 -11.06 -5.17
CA ASN A 55 -13.91 -11.77 -5.59
C ASN A 55 -13.20 -12.42 -4.41
N GLU A 56 -12.48 -13.50 -4.69
CA GLU A 56 -11.74 -14.25 -3.68
C GLU A 56 -10.48 -13.50 -3.24
N THR A 57 -10.29 -13.40 -1.94
CA THR A 57 -9.04 -12.95 -1.33
C THR A 57 -8.20 -14.15 -0.94
N LEU A 58 -6.89 -14.08 -1.20
CA LEU A 58 -5.90 -15.05 -0.76
C LEU A 58 -4.88 -14.34 0.15
N ILE A 59 -4.43 -15.01 1.20
CA ILE A 59 -3.39 -14.53 2.10
C ILE A 59 -2.14 -15.39 1.86
N LEU A 60 -1.03 -14.74 1.54
CA LEU A 60 0.25 -15.40 1.25
C LEU A 60 1.28 -15.05 2.31
N SER A 61 2.21 -15.99 2.53
CA SER A 61 3.34 -15.86 3.47
C SER A 61 4.49 -15.08 2.84
N GLY A 62 4.49 -13.79 3.06
CA GLY A 62 5.44 -12.81 2.56
C GLY A 62 4.84 -11.42 2.67
N GLU A 63 5.65 -10.38 2.62
CA GLU A 63 5.12 -9.02 2.70
C GLU A 63 4.54 -8.53 1.35
N GLY A 64 4.07 -7.28 1.29
CA GLY A 64 3.34 -6.76 0.13
C GLY A 64 4.02 -6.97 -1.23
N ILE A 65 5.35 -6.97 -1.30
CA ILE A 65 6.09 -7.21 -2.55
C ILE A 65 5.85 -8.62 -3.09
N LEU A 66 5.69 -9.61 -2.22
CA LEU A 66 5.33 -10.97 -2.69
C LEU A 66 3.98 -10.95 -3.40
N GLY A 67 3.00 -10.21 -2.91
CA GLY A 67 1.71 -10.06 -3.58
C GLY A 67 1.84 -9.47 -4.99
N LEU A 68 2.67 -8.44 -5.13
CA LEU A 68 2.96 -7.83 -6.43
C LEU A 68 3.63 -8.84 -7.38
N GLU A 69 4.66 -9.51 -6.91
CA GLU A 69 5.35 -10.52 -7.70
C GLU A 69 4.43 -11.69 -8.06
N ALA A 70 3.60 -12.15 -7.13
CA ALA A 70 2.67 -13.25 -7.35
C ALA A 70 1.63 -12.91 -8.44
N ALA A 71 1.13 -11.68 -8.45
CA ALA A 71 0.23 -11.21 -9.50
C ALA A 71 0.91 -11.29 -10.88
N ILE A 72 2.14 -10.78 -10.97
CA ILE A 72 2.90 -10.76 -12.21
C ILE A 72 3.28 -12.18 -12.66
N ALA A 73 3.83 -13.00 -11.77
CA ALA A 73 4.21 -14.39 -12.07
C ALA A 73 3.02 -15.18 -12.59
N SER A 74 1.86 -15.02 -11.96
CA SER A 74 0.66 -15.80 -12.29
C SER A 74 -0.02 -15.32 -13.59
N MET A 75 0.09 -14.02 -13.91
CA MET A 75 -0.55 -13.42 -15.08
C MET A 75 0.32 -13.39 -16.33
N THR A 76 1.62 -13.63 -16.21
CA THR A 76 2.57 -13.42 -17.30
C THR A 76 3.06 -14.74 -17.90
N GLU A 77 2.89 -14.89 -19.20
CA GLU A 77 3.54 -15.92 -19.99
C GLU A 77 4.64 -15.27 -20.86
N PRO A 78 5.69 -16.04 -21.27
CA PRO A 78 6.73 -15.49 -22.12
C PRO A 78 6.17 -14.79 -23.36
N GLY A 79 6.60 -13.57 -23.59
CA GLY A 79 6.18 -12.77 -24.73
C GLY A 79 4.90 -11.95 -24.54
N ASP A 80 4.20 -12.08 -23.41
CA ASP A 80 3.03 -11.27 -23.14
C ASP A 80 3.37 -9.78 -23.06
N LYS A 81 2.57 -8.95 -23.72
CA LYS A 81 2.71 -7.49 -23.65
C LYS A 81 1.93 -6.97 -22.46
N VAL A 82 2.62 -6.20 -21.63
CA VAL A 82 2.07 -5.63 -20.40
C VAL A 82 2.28 -4.11 -20.39
N LEU A 83 1.19 -3.37 -20.17
CA LEU A 83 1.27 -1.92 -20.01
C LEU A 83 1.59 -1.59 -18.54
N VAL A 84 2.70 -0.91 -18.31
CA VAL A 84 3.13 -0.49 -16.97
C VAL A 84 2.91 1.00 -16.84
N LEU A 85 1.90 1.41 -16.07
CA LEU A 85 1.66 2.83 -15.79
C LEU A 85 2.72 3.31 -14.79
N ASP A 86 3.56 4.23 -15.25
CA ASP A 86 4.77 4.67 -14.56
C ASP A 86 4.71 6.17 -14.24
N ASN A 87 4.27 6.50 -13.03
CA ASN A 87 4.38 7.83 -12.46
C ASN A 87 4.93 7.79 -11.02
N GLY A 88 5.77 6.81 -10.72
CA GLY A 88 6.42 6.63 -9.43
C GLY A 88 7.35 5.43 -9.41
N ILE A 89 8.09 5.27 -8.32
CA ILE A 89 9.11 4.23 -8.17
C ILE A 89 8.51 2.83 -8.27
N TYR A 90 7.41 2.57 -7.56
CA TYR A 90 6.77 1.24 -7.58
C TYR A 90 6.03 0.97 -8.89
N GLY A 91 5.50 2.01 -9.55
CA GLY A 91 4.94 1.86 -10.89
C GLY A 91 5.97 1.35 -11.88
N LYS A 92 7.11 2.00 -11.95
CA LYS A 92 8.23 1.58 -12.78
C LYS A 92 8.74 0.18 -12.39
N GLY A 93 8.77 -0.11 -11.09
CA GLY A 93 9.26 -1.39 -10.57
C GLY A 93 8.52 -2.62 -11.10
N PHE A 94 7.26 -2.49 -11.48
CA PHE A 94 6.53 -3.60 -12.10
C PHE A 94 7.18 -4.10 -13.39
N ALA A 95 7.85 -3.23 -14.15
CA ALA A 95 8.51 -3.61 -15.38
C ALA A 95 9.60 -4.67 -15.14
N ASP A 96 10.30 -4.59 -14.02
CA ASP A 96 11.32 -5.58 -13.65
C ASP A 96 10.69 -6.96 -13.41
N PHE A 97 9.59 -7.02 -12.67
CA PHE A 97 8.86 -8.26 -12.45
C PHE A 97 8.34 -8.86 -13.77
N VAL A 98 7.74 -8.03 -14.62
CA VAL A 98 7.25 -8.49 -15.93
C VAL A 98 8.38 -9.12 -16.76
N SER A 99 9.55 -8.47 -16.78
CA SER A 99 10.72 -9.00 -17.50
C SER A 99 11.25 -10.29 -16.89
N MET A 100 11.27 -10.41 -15.55
CA MET A 100 11.69 -11.63 -14.84
C MET A 100 10.87 -12.84 -15.26
N TYR A 101 9.59 -12.66 -15.51
CA TYR A 101 8.69 -13.76 -15.90
C TYR A 101 8.49 -13.87 -17.41
N GLY A 102 9.36 -13.22 -18.18
CA GLY A 102 9.44 -13.37 -19.64
C GLY A 102 8.47 -12.49 -20.43
N GLY A 103 7.74 -11.60 -19.77
CA GLY A 103 6.85 -10.66 -20.44
C GLY A 103 7.61 -9.48 -21.06
N ARG A 104 6.90 -8.70 -21.85
CA ARG A 104 7.40 -7.49 -22.50
C ARG A 104 6.69 -6.29 -21.92
N PRO A 105 7.34 -5.58 -20.96
CA PRO A 105 6.74 -4.38 -20.38
C PRO A 105 6.85 -3.20 -21.35
N GLU A 106 5.78 -2.43 -21.44
CA GLU A 106 5.79 -1.13 -22.10
C GLU A 106 5.48 -0.07 -21.06
N LEU A 107 6.44 0.83 -20.82
CA LEU A 107 6.31 1.89 -19.83
C LEU A 107 5.47 3.04 -20.39
N TYR A 108 4.39 3.37 -19.70
CA TYR A 108 3.65 4.61 -19.89
C TYR A 108 4.14 5.61 -18.85
N THR A 109 5.27 6.25 -19.13
CA THR A 109 5.95 7.15 -18.20
C THR A 109 5.34 8.53 -18.23
N ARG A 110 5.01 9.06 -17.04
CA ARG A 110 4.48 10.41 -16.84
C ARG A 110 5.24 11.08 -15.69
N ASP A 111 4.92 12.35 -15.46
CA ASP A 111 5.52 13.14 -14.40
C ASP A 111 5.31 12.48 -13.03
N TYR A 112 6.40 12.33 -12.27
CA TYR A 112 6.38 11.70 -10.94
C TYR A 112 5.78 12.60 -9.84
N GLN A 113 5.52 13.87 -10.14
CA GLN A 113 4.94 14.81 -9.18
C GLN A 113 3.44 15.08 -9.40
N ASN A 114 2.85 14.43 -10.40
CA ASN A 114 1.42 14.58 -10.72
C ASN A 114 0.72 13.25 -10.85
N THR A 115 -0.53 13.20 -10.42
CA THR A 115 -1.41 12.04 -10.66
C THR A 115 -1.61 11.82 -12.16
N LEU A 116 -1.89 10.59 -12.55
CA LEU A 116 -2.13 10.26 -13.97
C LEU A 116 -3.35 11.00 -14.49
N ASP A 117 -3.20 11.62 -15.65
CA ASP A 117 -4.29 12.27 -16.38
C ASP A 117 -5.09 11.21 -17.14
N VAL A 118 -6.34 10.99 -16.73
CA VAL A 118 -7.20 9.96 -17.29
C VAL A 118 -7.54 10.24 -18.76
N LYS A 119 -7.72 11.50 -19.14
CA LYS A 119 -8.00 11.87 -20.53
C LYS A 119 -6.81 11.61 -21.44
N GLU A 120 -5.61 11.90 -20.97
CA GLU A 120 -4.37 11.60 -21.70
C GLU A 120 -4.20 10.09 -21.86
N LEU A 121 -4.47 9.31 -20.82
CA LEU A 121 -4.42 7.85 -20.87
C LEU A 121 -5.48 7.32 -21.87
N GLU A 122 -6.67 7.85 -21.87
CA GLU A 122 -7.72 7.46 -22.83
C GLU A 122 -7.28 7.70 -24.27
N ALA A 123 -6.68 8.84 -24.57
CA ALA A 123 -6.13 9.15 -25.89
C ALA A 123 -5.03 8.16 -26.30
N PHE A 124 -4.15 7.80 -25.38
CA PHE A 124 -3.12 6.78 -25.61
C PHE A 124 -3.72 5.42 -25.90
N LEU A 125 -4.71 4.99 -25.11
CA LEU A 125 -5.34 3.67 -25.25
C LEU A 125 -6.14 3.52 -26.54
N ALA A 126 -6.67 4.61 -27.08
CA ALA A 126 -7.40 4.60 -28.35
C ALA A 126 -6.53 4.01 -29.48
N ASP A 127 -5.24 4.30 -29.47
CA ASP A 127 -4.28 3.86 -30.49
C ASP A 127 -3.36 2.71 -29.99
N ASN A 128 -3.31 2.45 -28.69
CA ASN A 128 -2.39 1.48 -28.08
C ASN A 128 -3.12 0.69 -26.99
N HIS A 129 -3.70 -0.45 -27.35
CA HIS A 129 -4.47 -1.26 -26.40
C HIS A 129 -4.27 -2.77 -26.56
N ASP A 130 -3.23 -3.18 -27.25
CA ASP A 130 -2.88 -4.61 -27.40
C ASP A 130 -1.99 -5.03 -26.22
N TYR A 131 -2.60 -5.15 -25.04
CA TYR A 131 -1.95 -5.59 -23.82
C TYR A 131 -2.78 -6.66 -23.14
N LYS A 132 -2.11 -7.67 -22.55
CA LYS A 132 -2.78 -8.69 -21.76
C LYS A 132 -3.36 -8.10 -20.48
N TYR A 133 -2.55 -7.32 -19.79
CA TYR A 133 -2.96 -6.60 -18.59
C TYR A 133 -2.14 -5.32 -18.44
N ALA A 134 -2.58 -4.47 -17.54
CA ALA A 134 -1.85 -3.27 -17.14
C ALA A 134 -1.63 -3.28 -15.63
N THR A 135 -0.51 -2.71 -15.19
CA THR A 135 -0.20 -2.49 -13.78
C THR A 135 -0.43 -1.04 -13.41
N VAL A 136 -1.08 -0.84 -12.26
CA VAL A 136 -1.46 0.47 -11.75
C VAL A 136 -1.08 0.55 -10.28
N VAL A 137 -0.39 1.60 -9.86
CA VAL A 137 -0.17 1.87 -8.44
C VAL A 137 -1.28 2.79 -7.96
N HIS A 138 -2.08 2.33 -7.00
CA HIS A 138 -3.11 3.13 -6.34
C HIS A 138 -2.48 4.19 -5.46
N GLY A 139 -1.60 3.76 -4.54
CA GLY A 139 -0.82 4.65 -3.69
C GLY A 139 0.67 4.33 -3.79
N ASP A 140 1.47 5.29 -4.20
CA ASP A 140 2.93 5.16 -4.27
C ASP A 140 3.56 5.63 -2.96
N THR A 141 3.99 4.71 -2.12
CA THR A 141 4.54 5.02 -0.80
C THR A 141 5.76 5.94 -0.84
N PRO A 142 6.71 5.78 -1.78
CA PRO A 142 7.90 6.64 -1.82
C PRO A 142 7.61 8.12 -2.04
N SER A 143 6.57 8.45 -2.80
CA SER A 143 6.24 9.84 -3.18
C SER A 143 4.96 10.37 -2.52
N GLY A 144 4.13 9.47 -1.99
CA GLY A 144 2.79 9.81 -1.50
C GLY A 144 1.75 10.01 -2.61
N MET A 145 2.05 9.58 -3.85
CA MET A 145 1.17 9.73 -5.00
C MET A 145 -0.06 8.83 -4.88
N LEU A 146 -1.23 9.39 -5.18
CA LEU A 146 -2.48 8.65 -5.35
C LEU A 146 -2.95 8.75 -6.80
N ASN A 147 -3.19 7.63 -7.43
CA ASN A 147 -3.83 7.55 -8.74
C ASN A 147 -5.29 7.16 -8.62
N ASP A 148 -6.12 7.68 -9.52
CA ASP A 148 -7.56 7.43 -9.54
C ASP A 148 -7.89 6.07 -10.19
N VAL A 149 -7.80 5.00 -9.41
CA VAL A 149 -8.08 3.64 -9.90
C VAL A 149 -9.55 3.47 -10.29
N ALA A 150 -10.47 4.24 -9.70
CA ALA A 150 -11.89 4.20 -10.04
C ALA A 150 -12.16 4.70 -11.45
N ALA A 151 -11.34 5.59 -11.98
CA ALA A 151 -11.41 6.06 -13.36
C ALA A 151 -10.50 5.26 -14.30
N ILE A 152 -9.31 4.93 -13.87
CA ILE A 152 -8.28 4.27 -14.68
C ILE A 152 -8.66 2.82 -15.01
N CYS A 153 -9.07 2.04 -14.02
CA CYS A 153 -9.30 0.61 -14.22
C CYS A 153 -10.50 0.30 -15.12
N PRO A 154 -11.67 0.96 -14.97
CA PRO A 154 -12.75 0.77 -15.94
C PRO A 154 -12.36 1.16 -17.36
N LEU A 155 -11.54 2.21 -17.52
CA LEU A 155 -11.04 2.63 -18.83
C LEU A 155 -10.17 1.53 -19.46
N LEU A 156 -9.24 0.94 -18.71
CA LEU A 156 -8.43 -0.18 -19.18
C LEU A 156 -9.29 -1.38 -19.58
N LYS A 157 -10.28 -1.73 -18.76
CA LYS A 157 -11.21 -2.83 -19.02
C LYS A 157 -12.02 -2.59 -20.30
N LYS A 158 -12.39 -1.36 -20.58
CA LYS A 158 -13.10 -0.99 -21.82
C LYS A 158 -12.31 -1.41 -23.06
N TYR A 159 -10.99 -1.41 -23.00
CA TYR A 159 -10.11 -1.82 -24.09
C TYR A 159 -9.68 -3.30 -23.99
N GLY A 160 -10.32 -4.08 -23.14
CA GLY A 160 -10.02 -5.51 -22.97
C GLY A 160 -8.74 -5.82 -22.22
N ILE A 161 -8.22 -4.84 -21.47
CA ILE A 161 -6.99 -4.96 -20.70
C ILE A 161 -7.33 -5.31 -19.25
N LEU A 162 -6.81 -6.43 -18.74
CA LEU A 162 -6.98 -6.80 -17.34
C LEU A 162 -6.19 -5.85 -16.43
N THR A 163 -6.64 -5.67 -15.19
CA THR A 163 -6.07 -4.68 -14.29
C THR A 163 -5.43 -5.32 -13.07
N VAL A 164 -4.16 -5.00 -12.84
CA VAL A 164 -3.40 -5.40 -11.65
C VAL A 164 -3.03 -4.14 -10.88
N VAL A 165 -3.54 -4.03 -9.65
CA VAL A 165 -3.42 -2.82 -8.84
C VAL A 165 -2.60 -3.07 -7.58
N ASP A 166 -1.55 -2.27 -7.41
CA ASP A 166 -0.83 -2.16 -6.15
C ASP A 166 -1.56 -1.18 -5.23
N SER A 167 -2.28 -1.70 -4.24
CA SER A 167 -2.94 -0.91 -3.21
C SER A 167 -2.35 -1.18 -1.82
N VAL A 168 -1.08 -1.53 -1.77
CA VAL A 168 -0.40 -1.88 -0.51
C VAL A 168 -0.46 -0.71 0.49
N SER A 169 -0.17 0.51 0.06
CA SER A 169 -0.19 1.67 0.96
C SER A 169 -1.53 2.41 1.02
N ALA A 170 -2.44 2.15 0.10
CA ALA A 170 -3.71 2.88 -0.01
C ALA A 170 -4.90 2.13 0.59
N SER A 171 -4.92 0.79 0.50
CA SER A 171 -6.07 0.00 0.95
C SER A 171 -6.40 0.28 2.41
N PHE A 172 -7.70 0.46 2.71
CA PHE A 172 -8.31 0.83 3.98
C PHE A 172 -8.05 2.28 4.45
N GLY A 173 -7.08 2.98 3.88
CA GLY A 173 -6.86 4.41 4.14
C GLY A 173 -7.44 5.31 3.06
N GLU A 174 -7.70 4.75 1.89
CA GLU A 174 -8.37 5.37 0.76
C GLU A 174 -9.64 4.60 0.41
N PRO A 175 -10.69 5.25 -0.07
CA PRO A 175 -11.85 4.54 -0.59
C PRO A 175 -11.45 3.58 -1.70
N LEU A 176 -11.89 2.33 -1.60
CA LEU A 176 -11.62 1.32 -2.62
C LEU A 176 -12.81 0.38 -2.72
N ASN A 177 -13.49 0.41 -3.86
CA ASN A 177 -14.54 -0.54 -4.22
C ASN A 177 -14.03 -1.35 -5.40
N ILE A 178 -13.54 -2.56 -5.14
CA ILE A 178 -12.88 -3.40 -6.15
C ILE A 178 -13.82 -3.72 -7.31
N ASP A 179 -15.08 -4.09 -7.01
CA ASP A 179 -16.05 -4.45 -8.05
C ASP A 179 -16.41 -3.25 -8.92
N ALA A 180 -16.69 -2.10 -8.32
CA ALA A 180 -17.02 -0.88 -9.06
C ALA A 180 -15.84 -0.38 -9.91
N CYS A 181 -14.61 -0.53 -9.42
CA CYS A 181 -13.40 -0.16 -10.15
C CYS A 181 -13.02 -1.17 -11.24
N GLN A 182 -13.63 -2.36 -11.27
CA GLN A 182 -13.28 -3.44 -12.20
C GLN A 182 -11.81 -3.87 -12.09
N ILE A 183 -11.33 -3.99 -10.86
CA ILE A 183 -9.96 -4.44 -10.58
C ILE A 183 -9.91 -5.97 -10.66
N ASP A 184 -9.01 -6.50 -11.47
CA ASP A 184 -8.86 -7.94 -11.64
C ASP A 184 -7.96 -8.57 -10.58
N ILE A 185 -6.85 -7.93 -10.25
CA ILE A 185 -6.01 -8.32 -9.12
C ILE A 185 -5.68 -7.08 -8.29
N MET A 186 -5.98 -7.13 -6.99
CA MET A 186 -5.58 -6.11 -6.03
C MET A 186 -4.60 -6.70 -5.03
N CYS A 187 -3.50 -6.00 -4.79
CA CYS A 187 -2.47 -6.43 -3.85
C CYS A 187 -2.43 -5.48 -2.64
N GLY A 188 -2.44 -6.06 -1.45
CA GLY A 188 -2.33 -5.36 -0.18
C GLY A 188 -1.25 -5.97 0.72
N GLY A 189 -0.99 -5.35 1.85
CA GLY A 189 0.02 -5.81 2.80
C GLY A 189 -0.38 -5.56 4.24
N SER A 190 0.13 -6.39 5.15
CA SER A 190 -0.27 -6.36 6.56
C SER A 190 0.31 -5.19 7.37
N GLN A 191 1.44 -4.61 6.93
CA GLN A 191 2.21 -3.63 7.71
C GLN A 191 1.91 -2.17 7.38
N LYS A 192 0.93 -1.89 6.56
CA LYS A 192 0.51 -0.54 6.16
C LYS A 192 -0.71 -0.11 6.97
N VAL A 193 -1.78 0.34 6.34
CA VAL A 193 -2.99 0.79 7.04
C VAL A 193 -3.57 -0.30 7.95
N VAL A 194 -3.48 -1.55 7.56
CA VAL A 194 -3.96 -2.70 8.36
C VAL A 194 -3.34 -2.71 9.77
N SER A 195 -2.12 -2.23 9.92
CA SER A 195 -1.44 -2.12 11.22
C SER A 195 -1.25 -3.45 11.94
N ALA A 196 -0.95 -4.48 11.16
CA ALA A 196 -0.39 -5.75 11.66
C ALA A 196 1.12 -5.74 11.40
N PRO A 197 1.89 -6.63 12.04
CA PRO A 197 3.31 -6.76 11.72
C PRO A 197 3.55 -7.15 10.26
N PRO A 198 4.71 -6.81 9.68
CA PRO A 198 5.05 -7.24 8.33
C PRO A 198 5.15 -8.78 8.26
N GLY A 199 4.93 -9.33 7.06
CA GLY A 199 5.09 -10.77 6.81
C GLY A 199 3.94 -11.41 6.06
N LEU A 200 2.82 -10.70 5.86
CA LEU A 200 1.69 -11.18 5.07
C LEU A 200 1.31 -10.20 3.98
N THR A 201 0.88 -10.74 2.86
CA THR A 201 0.21 -10.01 1.79
C THR A 201 -1.15 -10.65 1.54
N PHE A 202 -2.13 -9.84 1.16
CA PHE A 202 -3.42 -10.33 0.71
C PHE A 202 -3.64 -9.88 -0.73
N VAL A 203 -4.15 -10.81 -1.54
CA VAL A 203 -4.35 -10.61 -2.98
C VAL A 203 -5.80 -10.96 -3.30
N VAL A 204 -6.51 -10.04 -3.94
CA VAL A 204 -7.90 -10.25 -4.37
C VAL A 204 -7.90 -10.54 -5.86
N VAL A 205 -8.54 -11.64 -6.29
CA VAL A 205 -8.45 -12.16 -7.64
C VAL A 205 -9.84 -12.29 -8.27
N SER A 206 -10.06 -11.63 -9.40
CA SER A 206 -11.33 -11.69 -10.14
C SER A 206 -11.50 -13.01 -10.87
N SER A 207 -12.73 -13.29 -11.30
CA SER A 207 -13.00 -14.44 -12.17
C SER A 207 -12.29 -14.31 -13.51
N ASP A 208 -12.19 -13.11 -14.08
CA ASP A 208 -11.45 -12.88 -15.32
C ASP A 208 -9.95 -13.17 -15.16
N ALA A 209 -9.35 -12.75 -14.05
CA ALA A 209 -7.97 -13.08 -13.75
C ALA A 209 -7.77 -14.59 -13.56
N LYS A 210 -8.67 -15.25 -12.81
CA LYS A 210 -8.64 -16.71 -12.65
C LYS A 210 -8.72 -17.43 -13.99
N LYS A 211 -9.59 -16.97 -14.88
CA LYS A 211 -9.71 -17.53 -16.22
C LYS A 211 -8.41 -17.37 -17.01
N SER A 212 -7.81 -16.19 -16.98
CA SER A 212 -6.53 -15.93 -17.63
C SER A 212 -5.43 -16.87 -17.13
N MET A 213 -5.37 -17.10 -15.82
CA MET A 213 -4.41 -18.06 -15.25
C MET A 213 -4.70 -19.51 -15.64
N ALA A 214 -5.97 -19.91 -15.68
CA ALA A 214 -6.38 -21.25 -16.08
C ALA A 214 -6.12 -21.55 -17.57
N ASP A 215 -6.22 -20.53 -18.41
CA ASP A 215 -6.01 -20.66 -19.86
C ASP A 215 -4.51 -20.63 -20.24
N ARG A 216 -3.61 -20.53 -19.29
CA ARG A 216 -2.16 -20.52 -19.55
C ARG A 216 -1.72 -21.79 -20.23
N LYS A 217 -0.76 -21.66 -21.15
CA LYS A 217 -0.12 -22.76 -21.87
C LYS A 217 1.25 -23.12 -21.30
N THR A 218 1.81 -22.26 -20.46
CA THR A 218 3.09 -22.46 -19.77
C THR A 218 2.87 -22.52 -18.26
N PRO A 219 3.66 -23.33 -17.52
CA PRO A 219 3.57 -23.34 -16.07
C PRO A 219 4.00 -22.00 -15.50
N ILE A 220 3.45 -21.65 -14.34
CA ILE A 220 3.88 -20.48 -13.58
C ILE A 220 5.28 -20.78 -13.02
N ALA A 221 6.24 -19.87 -13.29
CA ALA A 221 7.65 -20.09 -12.99
C ALA A 221 8.00 -19.73 -11.52
N SER A 222 7.14 -20.08 -10.57
CA SER A 222 7.34 -19.90 -9.15
C SER A 222 6.45 -20.85 -8.38
N PHE A 223 6.92 -21.32 -7.22
CA PHE A 223 6.09 -22.09 -6.29
C PHE A 223 5.33 -21.14 -5.35
N TYR A 224 6.04 -20.25 -4.63
CA TYR A 224 5.42 -19.35 -3.67
C TYR A 224 4.60 -18.23 -4.32
N ALA A 225 5.01 -17.73 -5.46
CA ALA A 225 4.34 -16.65 -6.18
C ALA A 225 3.27 -17.18 -7.17
N ASN A 226 2.79 -18.39 -6.98
CA ASN A 226 1.77 -19.01 -7.81
C ASN A 226 0.41 -18.91 -7.16
N LEU A 227 -0.44 -17.98 -7.64
CA LEU A 227 -1.78 -17.78 -7.08
C LEU A 227 -2.70 -18.98 -7.33
N THR A 228 -2.46 -19.77 -8.38
CA THR A 228 -3.27 -20.95 -8.68
C THR A 228 -3.05 -22.11 -7.72
N ALA A 229 -1.95 -22.07 -6.94
CA ALA A 229 -1.66 -23.10 -5.95
C ALA A 229 -2.72 -23.16 -4.83
N PHE A 230 -3.48 -22.08 -4.65
CA PHE A 230 -4.58 -22.01 -3.68
C PHE A 230 -5.94 -22.37 -4.27
N ALA A 231 -6.03 -22.76 -5.53
CA ALA A 231 -7.30 -22.92 -6.26
C ALA A 231 -8.32 -23.84 -5.56
N HIS A 232 -7.86 -24.86 -4.86
CA HIS A 232 -8.70 -25.87 -4.21
C HIS A 232 -8.39 -26.08 -2.73
N TYR A 233 -7.71 -25.11 -2.08
CA TYR A 233 -7.29 -25.27 -0.70
C TYR A 233 -8.46 -25.54 0.25
N TYR A 234 -9.60 -24.90 0.02
CA TYR A 234 -10.75 -25.03 0.89
C TYR A 234 -11.44 -26.37 0.74
N GLU A 235 -11.72 -26.80 -0.49
CA GLU A 235 -12.37 -28.07 -0.78
C GLU A 235 -11.52 -29.27 -0.35
N GLU A 236 -10.22 -29.17 -0.58
CA GLU A 236 -9.24 -30.22 -0.26
C GLU A 236 -8.73 -30.14 1.18
N LYS A 237 -9.00 -29.02 1.89
CA LYS A 237 -8.47 -28.74 3.23
C LYS A 237 -6.93 -28.86 3.24
N TRP A 238 -6.30 -28.31 2.22
CA TRP A 238 -4.84 -28.42 2.02
C TRP A 238 -4.25 -27.14 1.42
N PHE A 239 -3.32 -26.52 2.15
CA PHE A 239 -2.57 -25.37 1.67
C PHE A 239 -1.34 -25.80 0.87
N PRO A 240 -0.86 -24.98 -0.08
CA PRO A 240 0.33 -25.33 -0.87
C PRO A 240 1.63 -25.36 -0.05
N TYR A 241 1.67 -24.70 1.11
CA TYR A 241 2.79 -24.71 2.07
C TYR A 241 2.23 -24.49 3.47
N THR A 242 3.06 -24.72 4.51
CA THR A 242 2.62 -24.51 5.88
C THR A 242 2.35 -23.04 6.15
N MET A 243 1.13 -22.71 6.49
CA MET A 243 0.68 -21.33 6.68
C MET A 243 1.19 -20.74 8.01
N PRO A 244 1.52 -19.44 8.03
CA PRO A 244 2.04 -18.77 9.24
C PRO A 244 0.87 -18.41 10.18
N ILE A 245 0.53 -19.33 11.07
CA ILE A 245 -0.66 -19.27 11.91
C ILE A 245 -0.72 -18.01 12.76
N SER A 246 0.37 -17.74 13.51
CA SER A 246 0.43 -16.57 14.41
C SER A 246 0.26 -15.26 13.67
N ASP A 247 0.86 -15.14 12.50
CA ASP A 247 0.74 -13.95 11.66
C ASP A 247 -0.70 -13.78 11.15
N ILE A 248 -1.37 -14.88 10.78
CA ILE A 248 -2.76 -14.85 10.33
C ILE A 248 -3.70 -14.48 11.48
N TYR A 249 -3.44 -14.98 12.70
CA TYR A 249 -4.19 -14.55 13.88
C TYR A 249 -4.07 -13.03 14.10
N GLY A 250 -2.87 -12.50 13.97
CA GLY A 250 -2.62 -11.05 14.08
C GLY A 250 -3.32 -10.26 12.98
N LEU A 251 -3.24 -10.72 11.74
CA LEU A 251 -3.91 -10.08 10.61
C LEU A 251 -5.43 -10.07 10.83
N ARG A 252 -6.02 -11.17 11.29
CA ARG A 252 -7.46 -11.25 11.57
C ARG A 252 -7.87 -10.22 12.62
N ALA A 253 -7.12 -10.11 13.71
CA ALA A 253 -7.42 -9.13 14.75
C ALA A 253 -7.35 -7.69 14.19
N ALA A 254 -6.36 -7.41 13.36
CA ALA A 254 -6.22 -6.10 12.71
C ALA A 254 -7.38 -5.80 11.74
N ILE A 255 -7.80 -6.78 10.96
CA ILE A 255 -8.96 -6.66 10.06
C ILE A 255 -10.25 -6.44 10.87
N ASP A 256 -10.42 -7.13 11.98
CA ASP A 256 -11.57 -6.91 12.86
C ASP A 256 -11.56 -5.50 13.47
N ASN A 257 -10.39 -4.95 13.80
CA ASN A 257 -10.26 -3.57 14.24
C ASN A 257 -10.73 -2.58 13.15
N ILE A 258 -10.38 -2.83 11.88
CA ILE A 258 -10.84 -2.01 10.76
C ILE A 258 -12.36 -2.10 10.61
N ALA A 259 -12.91 -3.30 10.67
CA ALA A 259 -14.35 -3.51 10.55
C ALA A 259 -15.14 -2.80 11.66
N ALA A 260 -14.53 -2.62 12.84
CA ALA A 260 -15.13 -1.93 13.98
C ALA A 260 -14.89 -0.41 13.98
N ASP A 261 -14.23 0.14 12.93
CA ASP A 261 -13.86 1.54 12.85
C ASP A 261 -14.49 2.23 11.63
N PRO A 262 -15.78 2.64 11.74
CA PRO A 262 -16.48 3.25 10.60
C PRO A 262 -15.92 4.61 10.18
N ALA A 263 -15.14 5.26 11.02
CA ALA A 263 -14.53 6.57 10.75
C ALA A 263 -13.15 6.47 10.09
N ILE A 264 -12.67 5.27 9.76
CA ILE A 264 -11.29 5.08 9.30
C ILE A 264 -10.96 5.94 8.08
N LEU A 265 -11.81 5.96 7.06
CA LEU A 265 -11.56 6.73 5.83
C LEU A 265 -11.65 8.24 6.08
N SER A 266 -12.66 8.70 6.80
CA SER A 266 -12.83 10.14 7.09
C SER A 266 -11.71 10.67 7.99
N ARG A 267 -11.25 9.87 8.96
CA ARG A 267 -10.12 10.25 9.83
C ARG A 267 -8.82 10.37 9.02
N HIS A 268 -8.52 9.43 8.13
CA HIS A 268 -7.35 9.52 7.26
C HIS A 268 -7.41 10.76 6.37
N ALA A 269 -8.55 11.05 5.76
CA ALA A 269 -8.72 12.22 4.91
C ALA A 269 -8.52 13.53 5.68
N LYS A 270 -9.09 13.63 6.87
CA LYS A 270 -8.98 14.83 7.71
C LYS A 270 -7.55 15.07 8.18
N ILE A 271 -6.89 14.03 8.67
CA ILE A 271 -5.49 14.10 9.13
C ILE A 271 -4.56 14.46 7.98
N ALA A 272 -4.74 13.83 6.83
CA ALA A 272 -3.94 14.11 5.64
C ALA A 272 -4.08 15.57 5.18
N SER A 273 -5.29 16.08 5.10
CA SER A 273 -5.55 17.47 4.73
C SER A 273 -4.92 18.46 5.73
N ALA A 274 -5.11 18.21 7.02
CA ALA A 274 -4.51 19.05 8.08
C ALA A 274 -2.97 18.99 8.05
N SER A 275 -2.40 17.82 7.77
CA SER A 275 -0.95 17.63 7.64
C SER A 275 -0.37 18.42 6.48
N ARG A 276 -1.00 18.37 5.30
CA ARG A 276 -0.55 19.15 4.14
C ARG A 276 -0.60 20.66 4.41
N LYS A 277 -1.66 21.11 5.08
CA LYS A 277 -1.79 22.53 5.48
C LYS A 277 -0.71 22.95 6.47
N ALA A 278 -0.33 22.06 7.39
CA ALA A 278 0.76 22.32 8.32
C ALA A 278 2.10 22.52 7.60
N ILE A 279 2.40 21.65 6.63
CA ILE A 279 3.63 21.75 5.82
C ILE A 279 3.66 23.07 5.04
N THR A 280 2.64 23.34 4.26
CA THR A 280 2.61 24.51 3.37
C THR A 280 2.50 25.81 4.17
N GLY A 281 1.72 25.83 5.25
CA GLY A 281 1.58 27.00 6.10
C GLY A 281 2.85 27.38 6.86
N ALA A 282 3.71 26.41 7.14
CA ALA A 282 5.03 26.65 7.74
C ALA A 282 6.08 27.13 6.71
N GLY A 283 5.73 27.19 5.44
CA GLY A 283 6.63 27.63 4.37
C GLY A 283 7.47 26.52 3.78
N LEU A 284 7.16 25.26 4.07
CA LEU A 284 7.79 24.11 3.44
C LEU A 284 7.01 23.69 2.19
N ASN A 285 7.65 22.89 1.33
CA ASN A 285 7.06 22.47 0.06
C ASN A 285 6.67 21.00 0.10
N LEU A 286 5.43 20.71 -0.30
CA LEU A 286 5.05 19.35 -0.64
C LEU A 286 5.81 18.91 -1.88
N TYR A 287 6.24 17.65 -1.91
CA TYR A 287 6.91 17.10 -3.08
C TYR A 287 5.96 17.02 -4.29
N LEU A 288 4.73 16.55 -4.06
CA LEU A 288 3.74 16.39 -5.12
C LEU A 288 3.06 17.70 -5.49
N HIS A 289 2.62 17.80 -6.74
CA HIS A 289 1.79 18.90 -7.24
C HIS A 289 0.31 18.51 -7.36
N SER A 290 0.01 17.22 -7.44
CA SER A 290 -1.35 16.66 -7.44
C SER A 290 -1.35 15.20 -7.02
N GLY A 291 -2.53 14.65 -6.73
CA GLY A 291 -2.67 13.24 -6.36
C GLY A 291 -2.11 12.93 -4.98
N TYR A 292 -2.61 13.61 -3.96
CA TYR A 292 -2.13 13.42 -2.59
C TYR A 292 -2.83 12.24 -1.92
N SER A 293 -2.05 11.26 -1.48
CA SER A 293 -2.56 10.14 -0.68
C SER A 293 -2.99 10.62 0.72
N ASN A 294 -4.05 10.03 1.24
CA ASN A 294 -4.49 10.26 2.61
C ASN A 294 -3.67 9.45 3.64
N THR A 295 -2.74 8.62 3.19
CA THR A 295 -1.96 7.75 4.07
C THR A 295 -0.55 8.23 4.34
N VAL A 296 0.00 9.09 3.48
CA VAL A 296 1.39 9.59 3.57
C VAL A 296 1.44 11.06 3.17
N THR A 297 2.16 11.85 3.96
CA THR A 297 2.54 13.21 3.57
C THR A 297 4.04 13.25 3.28
N VAL A 298 4.41 13.80 2.13
CA VAL A 298 5.80 13.86 1.67
C VAL A 298 6.16 15.31 1.38
N PHE A 299 7.19 15.81 2.05
CA PHE A 299 7.66 17.17 1.85
C PHE A 299 9.14 17.22 1.50
N GLU A 300 9.53 18.24 0.77
CA GLU A 300 10.91 18.45 0.34
C GLU A 300 11.78 18.86 1.53
N VAL A 301 13.00 18.30 1.58
CA VAL A 301 14.01 18.75 2.55
C VAL A 301 14.33 20.22 2.27
N PRO A 302 14.14 21.12 3.27
CA PRO A 302 14.40 22.54 3.05
C PRO A 302 15.89 22.82 2.89
N GLU A 303 16.21 23.94 2.26
CA GLU A 303 17.58 24.42 2.18
C GLU A 303 18.20 24.62 3.57
N GLY A 304 19.50 24.41 3.69
CA GLY A 304 20.26 24.61 4.92
C GLY A 304 20.31 23.40 5.84
N THR A 305 19.68 22.28 5.47
CA THR A 305 19.75 21.04 6.23
C THR A 305 19.71 19.83 5.29
N THR A 306 19.73 18.64 5.87
CA THR A 306 19.66 17.35 5.15
C THR A 306 18.56 16.49 5.71
N ALA A 307 18.11 15.51 4.90
CA ALA A 307 17.15 14.51 5.36
C ALA A 307 17.66 13.77 6.61
N GLU A 308 18.95 13.38 6.60
CA GLU A 308 19.59 12.68 7.70
C GLU A 308 19.54 13.51 8.98
N ALA A 309 19.87 14.80 8.93
CA ALA A 309 19.85 15.69 10.10
C ALA A 309 18.44 15.83 10.68
N ILE A 310 17.42 15.93 9.84
CA ILE A 310 16.02 16.02 10.28
C ILE A 310 15.59 14.71 10.94
N LEU A 311 15.83 13.57 10.29
CA LEU A 311 15.45 12.24 10.79
C LEU A 311 16.15 11.93 12.11
N ASP A 312 17.44 12.21 12.22
CA ASP A 312 18.22 12.01 13.45
C ASP A 312 17.75 12.90 14.59
N GLY A 313 17.45 14.16 14.30
CA GLY A 313 16.95 15.10 15.33
C GLY A 313 15.59 14.66 15.88
N VAL A 314 14.66 14.30 15.01
CA VAL A 314 13.34 13.80 15.42
C VAL A 314 13.48 12.53 16.25
N LYS A 315 14.35 11.62 15.83
CA LYS A 315 14.58 10.34 16.53
C LYS A 315 15.25 10.53 17.89
N LYS A 316 16.34 11.28 17.94
CA LYS A 316 17.16 11.44 19.15
C LYS A 316 16.48 12.32 20.20
N ASP A 317 15.88 13.43 19.80
CA ASP A 317 15.33 14.42 20.73
C ASP A 317 13.87 14.15 21.09
N TYR A 318 13.11 13.46 20.23
CA TYR A 318 11.66 13.25 20.40
C TYR A 318 11.23 11.79 20.40
N ASN A 319 12.15 10.87 20.17
CA ASN A 319 11.87 9.42 20.18
C ASN A 319 10.83 8.99 19.14
N ILE A 320 10.80 9.65 17.98
CA ILE A 320 9.88 9.37 16.87
C ILE A 320 10.66 8.98 15.63
N MET A 321 10.23 7.91 14.95
CA MET A 321 10.76 7.52 13.66
C MET A 321 9.89 8.06 12.54
N LEU A 322 10.49 8.88 11.68
CA LEU A 322 9.98 9.24 10.36
C LEU A 322 10.85 8.56 9.31
N ALA A 323 10.51 8.72 8.05
CA ALA A 323 11.27 8.13 6.94
C ALA A 323 11.73 9.20 5.95
N GLY A 324 12.92 9.00 5.39
CA GLY A 324 13.31 9.61 4.12
C GLY A 324 12.68 8.83 2.97
N SER A 325 13.31 8.83 1.82
CA SER A 325 12.89 7.98 0.72
C SER A 325 14.12 7.38 0.04
N PHE A 326 13.94 6.77 -1.11
CA PHE A 326 14.99 6.01 -1.77
C PHE A 326 14.93 6.23 -3.29
N ASP A 327 15.84 5.60 -4.03
CA ASP A 327 15.98 5.72 -5.47
C ASP A 327 16.12 7.20 -5.86
N VAL A 328 15.34 7.70 -6.81
CA VAL A 328 15.40 9.08 -7.28
C VAL A 328 15.05 10.12 -6.22
N LEU A 329 14.41 9.70 -5.14
CA LEU A 329 14.00 10.56 -4.01
C LEU A 329 14.98 10.52 -2.83
N ALA A 330 16.05 9.71 -2.90
CA ALA A 330 17.01 9.57 -1.82
C ALA A 330 17.58 10.92 -1.38
N GLY A 331 17.44 11.24 -0.08
CA GLY A 331 17.95 12.49 0.50
C GLY A 331 17.16 13.75 0.15
N LYS A 332 16.10 13.64 -0.63
CA LYS A 332 15.34 14.81 -1.14
C LYS A 332 14.08 15.13 -0.35
N VAL A 333 13.51 14.14 0.33
CA VAL A 333 12.20 14.26 0.98
C VAL A 333 12.19 13.63 2.36
N ILE A 334 11.21 14.07 3.17
CA ILE A 334 10.80 13.43 4.43
C ILE A 334 9.37 12.93 4.26
N ARG A 335 9.09 11.74 4.77
CA ARG A 335 7.75 11.13 4.72
C ARG A 335 7.19 10.93 6.13
N ILE A 336 5.94 11.34 6.30
CA ILE A 336 5.15 11.09 7.50
C ILE A 336 4.10 10.04 7.14
N GLY A 337 4.13 8.90 7.81
CA GLY A 337 3.19 7.82 7.56
C GLY A 337 2.00 7.87 8.51
N HIS A 338 1.02 8.73 8.21
CA HIS A 338 -0.23 8.82 8.99
C HIS A 338 -1.26 7.82 8.47
N MET A 339 -0.93 6.54 8.58
CA MET A 339 -1.74 5.42 8.12
C MET A 339 -2.04 4.44 9.25
N GLY A 340 -3.25 3.88 9.25
CA GLY A 340 -3.68 2.90 10.24
C GLY A 340 -3.62 3.46 11.66
N ASN A 341 -2.98 2.72 12.56
CA ASN A 341 -2.84 3.13 13.96
C ASN A 341 -1.99 4.40 14.16
N ASN A 342 -1.21 4.79 13.14
CA ASN A 342 -0.49 6.05 13.16
C ASN A 342 -1.43 7.26 12.96
N ALA A 343 -2.58 7.05 12.34
CA ALA A 343 -3.53 8.09 11.95
C ALA A 343 -4.43 8.48 13.11
N THR A 344 -3.87 9.11 14.13
CA THR A 344 -4.59 9.72 15.24
C THR A 344 -4.16 11.16 15.42
N PHE A 345 -5.04 11.98 15.98
CA PHE A 345 -4.74 13.37 16.30
C PHE A 345 -3.45 13.50 17.12
N TYR A 346 -3.35 12.73 18.20
CA TYR A 346 -2.22 12.84 19.13
C TYR A 346 -0.90 12.41 18.51
N ASN A 347 -0.90 11.33 17.72
CA ASN A 347 0.32 10.85 17.06
C ASN A 347 0.86 11.88 16.07
N VAL A 348 -0.01 12.42 15.22
CA VAL A 348 0.42 13.34 14.17
C VAL A 348 0.76 14.71 14.74
N ARG A 349 0.05 15.18 15.78
CA ARG A 349 0.40 16.38 16.53
C ARG A 349 1.82 16.29 17.09
N GLU A 350 2.18 15.18 17.71
CA GLU A 350 3.53 14.97 18.25
C GLU A 350 4.59 15.00 17.13
N VAL A 351 4.29 14.45 15.96
CA VAL A 351 5.19 14.53 14.81
C VAL A 351 5.46 15.98 14.43
N PHE A 352 4.43 16.81 14.34
CA PHE A 352 4.61 18.22 13.98
C PHE A 352 5.30 19.03 15.06
N ALA A 353 5.05 18.74 16.35
CA ALA A 353 5.82 19.34 17.44
C ALA A 353 7.31 19.00 17.33
N ALA A 354 7.61 17.74 17.04
CA ALA A 354 9.00 17.27 16.86
C ALA A 354 9.66 17.91 15.63
N LEU A 355 8.95 18.03 14.53
CA LEU A 355 9.47 18.69 13.32
C LEU A 355 9.70 20.18 13.56
N ASP A 356 8.77 20.88 14.21
CA ASP A 356 8.95 22.29 14.59
C ASP A 356 10.23 22.48 15.40
N GLY A 357 10.41 21.69 16.46
CA GLY A 357 11.57 21.78 17.34
C GLY A 357 12.87 21.43 16.64
N THR A 358 12.87 20.37 15.84
CA THR A 358 14.07 19.92 15.11
C THR A 358 14.51 20.95 14.06
N LEU A 359 13.58 21.44 13.24
CA LEU A 359 13.91 22.42 12.19
C LEU A 359 14.39 23.75 12.77
N ARG A 360 13.79 24.21 13.88
CA ARG A 360 14.26 25.39 14.57
C ARG A 360 15.68 25.21 15.10
N ARG A 361 15.96 24.07 15.74
CA ARG A 361 17.32 23.77 16.23
C ARG A 361 18.34 23.71 15.10
N LEU A 362 17.95 23.21 13.93
CA LEU A 362 18.81 23.17 12.74
C LEU A 362 18.95 24.52 12.03
N GLY A 363 18.30 25.58 12.54
CA GLY A 363 18.37 26.91 11.95
C GLY A 363 17.52 27.10 10.69
N VAL A 364 16.58 26.21 10.43
CA VAL A 364 15.66 26.33 9.30
C VAL A 364 14.51 27.27 9.68
N PRO A 365 14.30 28.37 8.95
CA PRO A 365 13.23 29.30 9.27
C PRO A 365 11.87 28.69 8.95
N LEU A 366 10.91 28.84 9.89
CA LEU A 366 9.52 28.45 9.70
C LEU A 366 8.63 29.70 9.76
N LYS A 367 7.71 29.82 8.82
CA LYS A 367 6.76 30.94 8.79
C LYS A 367 5.72 30.84 9.90
N ALA A 368 5.43 29.64 10.37
CA ALA A 368 4.48 29.36 11.44
C ALA A 368 4.76 27.99 12.04
N SER A 369 4.15 27.68 13.18
CA SER A 369 4.23 26.36 13.81
C SER A 369 3.37 25.35 13.05
N MET A 370 3.97 24.26 12.62
CA MET A 370 3.22 23.16 11.99
C MET A 370 2.25 22.52 12.98
N GLU A 371 2.65 22.36 14.24
CA GLU A 371 1.77 21.82 15.28
C GLU A 371 0.51 22.66 15.44
N GLU A 372 0.64 23.99 15.52
CA GLU A 372 -0.50 24.89 15.67
C GLU A 372 -1.44 24.83 14.46
N ILE A 373 -0.90 24.87 13.25
CA ILE A 373 -1.70 24.79 12.02
C ILE A 373 -2.42 23.46 11.95
N PHE A 374 -1.74 22.35 12.25
CA PHE A 374 -2.35 21.03 12.29
C PHE A 374 -3.53 21.00 13.27
N CYS A 375 -3.34 21.47 14.49
CA CYS A 375 -4.40 21.49 15.52
C CYS A 375 -5.61 22.33 15.08
N GLU A 376 -5.36 23.50 14.50
CA GLU A 376 -6.44 24.38 13.98
C GLU A 376 -7.29 23.67 12.91
N ASN A 377 -6.69 22.86 12.08
CA ASN A 377 -7.37 22.17 10.98
C ASN A 377 -7.97 20.81 11.39
N MET A 378 -7.77 20.42 12.65
CA MET A 378 -8.39 19.21 13.21
C MET A 378 -9.62 19.49 14.07
N GLN A 379 -9.93 20.75 14.31
CA GLN A 379 -11.10 21.18 15.09
C GLN A 379 -12.41 21.04 14.32
#